data_bf0a6f88f456dc6d61829441a83bcc54
#
_entry.id   bf0a6f88f456dc6d61829441a83bcc54
#
_cell.length_a   1.000
_cell.length_b   1.000
_cell.length_c   1.000
_cell.angle_alpha   90.00
_cell.angle_beta   90.00
_cell.angle_gamma   90.00
#
_symmetry.space_group_name_H-M   'P 1'
#
loop_
_entity.id
_entity.type
_entity.pdbx_description
1 polymer ?
#
loop_
_entity_poly.entity_id
_entity_poly.type
_entity_poly.pdbx_seq_one_letter_code
_entity_poly.pdbx_strand_id
1 'polypeptide(L)'
;MMSDAFIRDLISWIDNNIEARLDLDTVAERAGYSKWHLQRMFKEHTGHPLGEYIRAKKLKKSADRLSSSNEPILNVAISLGFDSQQSFNRSFKRQFGVAPGAWRRHSTQPQVMQ
;
A
#
# COMPACT_ATOMS: atom_id res chain seq x y z
N MET A 1 -0.81 -26.46 8.77
CA MET A 1 -1.96 -25.73 8.27
C MET A 1 -1.93 -24.30 8.80
N MET A 2 -2.18 -23.35 7.95
CA MET A 2 -2.16 -21.96 8.38
C MET A 2 -3.47 -21.60 9.03
N SER A 3 -3.40 -20.98 10.19
CA SER A 3 -4.60 -20.59 10.91
C SER A 3 -5.01 -19.16 10.52
N ASP A 4 -6.27 -18.86 10.77
CA ASP A 4 -6.75 -17.49 10.57
C ASP A 4 -5.99 -16.51 11.46
N ALA A 5 -5.57 -16.96 12.65
CA ALA A 5 -4.80 -16.10 13.54
C ALA A 5 -3.47 -15.71 12.91
N PHE A 6 -2.81 -16.65 12.23
CA PHE A 6 -1.55 -16.33 11.55
C PHE A 6 -1.76 -15.27 10.47
N ILE A 7 -2.82 -15.42 9.69
CA ILE A 7 -3.11 -14.45 8.62
C ILE A 7 -3.46 -13.09 9.22
N ARG A 8 -4.25 -13.05 10.28
CA ARG A 8 -4.57 -11.77 10.94
C ARG A 8 -3.33 -11.10 11.49
N ASP A 9 -2.45 -11.87 12.11
CA ASP A 9 -1.20 -11.33 12.64
C ASP A 9 -0.31 -10.81 11.52
N LEU A 10 -0.26 -11.53 10.40
CA LEU A 10 0.53 -11.09 9.26
C LEU A 10 -0.02 -9.79 8.68
N ILE A 11 -1.33 -9.70 8.53
CA ILE A 11 -1.97 -8.49 8.00
C ILE A 11 -1.70 -7.32 8.95
N SER A 12 -1.81 -7.54 10.25
CA SER A 12 -1.53 -6.50 11.23
C SER A 12 -0.08 -6.03 11.12
N TRP A 13 0.85 -6.97 10.97
CA TRP A 13 2.26 -6.61 10.82
C TRP A 13 2.49 -5.82 9.53
N ILE A 14 1.87 -6.24 8.43
CA ILE A 14 1.98 -5.52 7.17
C ILE A 14 1.47 -4.09 7.34
N ASP A 15 0.29 -3.93 7.93
CA ASP A 15 -0.30 -2.61 8.11
C ASP A 15 0.58 -1.70 8.97
N ASN A 16 1.24 -2.27 9.98
CA ASN A 16 2.10 -1.49 10.86
C ASN A 16 3.46 -1.16 10.25
N ASN A 17 3.82 -1.81 9.15
CA ASN A 17 5.10 -1.60 8.50
C ASN A 17 4.97 -1.09 7.07
N ILE A 18 3.81 -0.56 6.74
CA ILE A 18 3.51 -0.22 5.35
C ILE A 18 4.38 0.90 4.80
N GLU A 19 4.92 1.76 5.66
CA GLU A 19 5.79 2.85 5.23
C GLU A 19 7.25 2.44 5.12
N ALA A 20 7.58 1.22 5.53
CA ALA A 20 8.90 0.69 5.27
C ALA A 20 8.95 0.23 3.81
N ARG A 21 10.16 -0.06 3.32
CA ARG A 21 10.26 -0.65 1.99
C ARG A 21 9.82 -2.10 2.07
N LEU A 22 8.54 -2.27 2.13
CA LEU A 22 7.93 -3.57 2.32
C LEU A 22 7.70 -4.25 0.97
N ASP A 23 8.39 -5.35 0.73
CA ASP A 23 8.21 -6.12 -0.49
C ASP A 23 7.91 -7.59 -0.12
N LEU A 24 7.62 -8.39 -1.13
CA LEU A 24 7.23 -9.78 -0.91
C LEU A 24 8.33 -10.60 -0.25
N ASP A 25 9.58 -10.31 -0.59
CA ASP A 25 10.70 -11.05 0.01
C ASP A 25 10.79 -10.78 1.50
N THR A 26 10.65 -9.52 1.89
CA THR A 26 10.70 -9.13 3.30
C THR A 26 9.56 -9.76 4.08
N VAL A 27 8.36 -9.75 3.51
CA VAL A 27 7.19 -10.33 4.18
C VAL A 27 7.35 -11.83 4.32
N ALA A 28 7.85 -12.50 3.28
CA ALA A 28 8.06 -13.93 3.32
C ALA A 28 9.10 -14.31 4.37
N GLU A 29 10.18 -13.55 4.45
CA GLU A 29 11.22 -13.78 5.44
C GLU A 29 10.66 -13.62 6.84
N ARG A 30 9.88 -12.57 7.07
CA ARG A 30 9.25 -12.35 8.36
C ARG A 30 8.32 -13.49 8.74
N ALA A 31 7.57 -14.02 7.75
CA ALA A 31 6.58 -15.07 7.99
C ALA A 31 7.23 -16.44 8.16
N GLY A 32 8.47 -16.59 7.70
CA GLY A 32 9.15 -17.89 7.79
C GLY A 32 8.78 -18.86 6.69
N TYR A 33 8.28 -18.36 5.57
CA TYR A 33 7.90 -19.18 4.42
C TYR A 33 8.59 -18.69 3.17
N SER A 34 8.66 -19.56 2.15
CA SER A 34 9.11 -19.10 0.85
C SER A 34 8.11 -18.12 0.28
N LYS A 35 8.58 -17.24 -0.59
CA LYS A 35 7.72 -16.25 -1.22
C LYS A 35 6.55 -16.90 -1.96
N TRP A 36 6.86 -17.96 -2.73
CA TRP A 36 5.82 -18.66 -3.48
C TRP A 36 4.76 -19.25 -2.55
N HIS A 37 5.19 -19.91 -1.49
CA HIS A 37 4.28 -20.56 -0.56
C HIS A 37 3.41 -19.53 0.16
N LEU A 38 4.03 -18.44 0.60
CA LEU A 38 3.29 -17.39 1.30
C LEU A 38 2.22 -16.76 0.41
N GLN A 39 2.57 -16.48 -0.84
CA GLN A 39 1.59 -15.88 -1.77
C GLN A 39 0.42 -16.81 -1.98
N ARG A 40 0.68 -18.09 -2.12
CA ARG A 40 -0.39 -19.08 -2.30
C ARG A 40 -1.30 -19.14 -1.09
N MET A 41 -0.71 -19.22 0.10
CA MET A 41 -1.49 -19.31 1.32
C MET A 41 -2.32 -18.05 1.56
N PHE A 42 -1.72 -16.90 1.32
CA PHE A 42 -2.41 -15.64 1.52
C PHE A 42 -3.63 -15.55 0.61
N LYS A 43 -3.46 -15.91 -0.65
CA LYS A 43 -4.58 -15.85 -1.59
C LYS A 43 -5.66 -16.85 -1.22
N GLU A 44 -5.29 -18.02 -0.76
CA GLU A 44 -6.28 -19.02 -0.36
C GLU A 44 -7.11 -18.53 0.83
N HIS A 45 -6.49 -17.80 1.76
CA HIS A 45 -7.20 -17.34 2.93
C HIS A 45 -7.98 -16.05 2.73
N THR A 46 -7.48 -15.14 1.91
CA THR A 46 -8.07 -13.82 1.78
C THR A 46 -8.80 -13.61 0.47
N GLY A 47 -8.54 -14.45 -0.53
CA GLY A 47 -9.07 -14.25 -1.87
C GLY A 47 -8.31 -13.23 -2.70
N HIS A 48 -7.24 -12.63 -2.16
CA HIS A 48 -6.49 -11.59 -2.82
C HIS A 48 -5.01 -11.92 -2.90
N PRO A 49 -4.34 -11.62 -4.04
CA PRO A 49 -2.89 -11.78 -4.12
C PRO A 49 -2.20 -10.88 -3.12
N LEU A 50 -1.18 -11.42 -2.45
CA LEU A 50 -0.47 -10.67 -1.41
C LEU A 50 0.17 -9.39 -1.95
N GLY A 51 0.78 -9.46 -3.14
CA GLY A 51 1.40 -8.27 -3.73
C GLY A 51 0.41 -7.16 -3.98
N GLU A 52 -0.79 -7.50 -4.44
CA GLU A 52 -1.83 -6.51 -4.67
C GLU A 52 -2.33 -5.92 -3.35
N TYR A 53 -2.43 -6.76 -2.34
CA TYR A 53 -2.84 -6.29 -1.02
C TYR A 53 -1.86 -5.24 -0.48
N ILE A 54 -0.57 -5.55 -0.55
CA ILE A 54 0.46 -4.63 -0.08
C ILE A 54 0.42 -3.33 -0.87
N ARG A 55 0.31 -3.43 -2.20
CA ARG A 55 0.26 -2.23 -3.03
C ARG A 55 -0.95 -1.37 -2.71
N ALA A 56 -2.11 -2.01 -2.53
CA ALA A 56 -3.33 -1.27 -2.20
C ALA A 56 -3.18 -0.52 -0.87
N LYS A 57 -2.55 -1.15 0.12
CA LYS A 57 -2.32 -0.51 1.41
C LYS A 57 -1.34 0.65 1.31
N LYS A 58 -0.28 0.48 0.50
CA LYS A 58 0.67 1.57 0.27
C LYS A 58 -0.01 2.76 -0.39
N LEU A 59 -0.88 2.49 -1.36
CA LEU A 59 -1.59 3.57 -2.04
C LEU A 59 -2.56 4.27 -1.11
N LYS A 60 -3.22 3.51 -0.24
CA LYS A 60 -4.12 4.12 0.74
C LYS A 60 -3.34 5.02 1.69
N LYS A 61 -2.16 4.56 2.14
CA LYS A 61 -1.31 5.38 2.99
C LYS A 61 -0.85 6.63 2.27
N SER A 62 -0.52 6.51 0.99
CA SER A 62 -0.11 7.67 0.20
C SER A 62 -1.26 8.68 0.09
N ALA A 63 -2.48 8.21 -0.09
CA ALA A 63 -3.64 9.11 -0.17
C ALA A 63 -3.78 9.93 1.11
N ASP A 64 -3.61 9.28 2.26
CA ASP A 64 -3.66 9.97 3.54
C ASP A 64 -2.57 11.04 3.66
N ARG A 65 -1.35 10.69 3.24
CA ARG A 65 -0.23 11.64 3.32
C ARG A 65 -0.41 12.81 2.34
N LEU A 66 -0.94 12.54 1.16
CA LEU A 66 -1.19 13.60 0.18
C LEU A 66 -2.25 14.57 0.70
N SER A 67 -3.23 14.07 1.44
CA SER A 67 -4.29 14.90 1.99
C SER A 67 -3.85 15.70 3.21
N SER A 68 -2.91 15.15 3.98
CA SER A 68 -2.56 15.72 5.29
C SER A 68 -1.26 16.50 5.30
N SER A 69 -0.55 16.58 4.17
CA SER A 69 0.73 17.26 4.12
C SER A 69 0.97 17.87 2.75
N ASN A 70 2.02 18.68 2.67
CA ASN A 70 2.45 19.29 1.41
C ASN A 70 3.71 18.61 0.87
N GLU A 71 3.99 17.39 1.30
CA GLU A 71 5.16 16.67 0.81
C GLU A 71 5.13 16.57 -0.71
N PRO A 72 6.27 16.72 -1.37
CA PRO A 72 6.33 16.47 -2.81
C PRO A 72 5.83 15.06 -3.12
N ILE A 73 5.07 14.94 -4.20
CA ILE A 73 4.51 13.64 -4.58
C ILE A 73 5.61 12.61 -4.77
N LEU A 74 6.73 13.01 -5.35
CA LEU A 74 7.86 12.11 -5.53
C LEU A 74 8.34 11.53 -4.20
N ASN A 75 8.41 12.38 -3.16
CA ASN A 75 8.88 11.91 -1.86
C ASN A 75 7.92 10.87 -1.27
N VAL A 76 6.63 11.10 -1.40
CA VAL A 76 5.64 10.13 -0.94
C VAL A 76 5.82 8.81 -1.68
N ALA A 77 5.96 8.88 -3.00
CA ALA A 77 6.11 7.68 -3.83
C ALA A 77 7.34 6.87 -3.42
N ILE A 78 8.48 7.53 -3.31
CA ILE A 78 9.74 6.85 -3.00
C ILE A 78 9.71 6.26 -1.60
N SER A 79 9.16 6.99 -0.63
CA SER A 79 9.13 6.51 0.74
C SER A 79 8.27 5.27 0.90
N LEU A 80 7.33 5.06 0.00
CA LEU A 80 6.47 3.87 0.04
C LEU A 80 6.97 2.75 -0.87
N GLY A 81 8.15 2.95 -1.47
CA GLY A 81 8.81 1.88 -2.22
C GLY A 81 8.48 1.82 -3.70
N PHE A 82 7.86 2.85 -4.26
CA PHE A 82 7.65 2.90 -5.69
C PHE A 82 8.95 3.31 -6.38
N ASP A 83 9.22 2.70 -7.52
CA ASP A 83 10.48 2.94 -8.23
C ASP A 83 10.56 4.33 -8.85
N SER A 84 9.41 4.91 -9.18
CA SER A 84 9.36 6.22 -9.81
C SER A 84 8.03 6.88 -9.53
N GLN A 85 8.00 8.19 -9.71
CA GLN A 85 6.74 8.92 -9.59
C GLN A 85 5.76 8.49 -10.68
N GLN A 86 6.26 8.19 -11.86
CA GLN A 86 5.40 7.76 -12.96
C GLN A 86 4.69 6.46 -12.62
N SER A 87 5.42 5.50 -12.08
CA SER A 87 4.84 4.22 -11.68
C SER A 87 3.80 4.43 -10.58
N PHE A 88 4.13 5.28 -9.61
CA PHE A 88 3.21 5.62 -8.53
C PHE A 88 1.94 6.26 -9.08
N ASN A 89 2.09 7.25 -9.96
CA ASN A 89 0.94 7.95 -10.53
C ASN A 89 -0.01 6.98 -11.23
N ARG A 90 0.54 6.05 -11.99
CA ARG A 90 -0.26 5.07 -12.70
C ARG A 90 -1.05 4.19 -11.74
N SER A 91 -0.38 3.67 -10.72
CA SER A 91 -1.02 2.80 -9.73
C SER A 91 -2.07 3.56 -8.92
N PHE A 92 -1.74 4.79 -8.53
CA PHE A 92 -2.66 5.61 -7.76
C PHE A 92 -3.93 5.91 -8.55
N LYS A 93 -3.77 6.32 -9.81
CA LYS A 93 -4.93 6.63 -10.64
C LYS A 93 -5.79 5.41 -10.88
N ARG A 94 -5.15 4.24 -11.04
CA ARG A 94 -5.91 3.00 -11.21
C ARG A 94 -6.76 2.70 -10.00
N GLN A 95 -6.24 2.94 -8.80
CA GLN A 95 -6.97 2.60 -7.58
C GLN A 95 -8.01 3.65 -7.20
N PHE A 96 -7.70 4.92 -7.35
CA PHE A 96 -8.55 6.00 -6.86
C PHE A 96 -9.28 6.77 -7.95
N GLY A 97 -8.99 6.49 -9.22
CA GLY A 97 -9.67 7.14 -10.33
C GLY A 97 -9.13 8.50 -10.73
N VAL A 98 -8.26 9.10 -9.92
CA VAL A 98 -7.66 10.40 -10.23
C VAL A 98 -6.18 10.35 -9.89
N ALA A 99 -5.41 11.24 -10.51
CA ALA A 99 -3.98 11.34 -10.26
C ALA A 99 -3.71 11.89 -8.86
N PRO A 100 -2.53 11.62 -8.29
CA PRO A 100 -2.21 12.09 -6.94
C PRO A 100 -2.32 13.60 -6.76
N GLY A 101 -1.92 14.39 -7.76
CA GLY A 101 -2.04 15.84 -7.68
C GLY A 101 -3.47 16.30 -7.61
N ALA A 102 -4.32 15.67 -8.41
CA ALA A 102 -5.75 15.99 -8.38
C ALA A 102 -6.37 15.59 -7.04
N TRP A 103 -5.98 14.42 -6.53
CA TRP A 103 -6.42 13.96 -5.22
C TRP A 103 -6.12 14.99 -4.14
N ARG A 104 -4.86 15.48 -4.13
CA ARG A 104 -4.44 16.47 -3.13
C ARG A 104 -5.24 17.75 -3.25
N ARG A 105 -5.45 18.24 -4.46
CA ARG A 105 -6.19 19.47 -4.65
C ARG A 105 -7.61 19.36 -4.12
N HIS A 106 -8.26 18.23 -4.39
CA HIS A 106 -9.62 18.03 -3.90
C HIS A 106 -9.66 17.87 -2.39
N SER A 107 -8.65 17.19 -1.83
CA SER A 107 -8.64 16.92 -0.40
C SER A 107 -8.31 18.13 0.44
N THR A 108 -7.44 19.01 -0.06
CA THR A 108 -7.01 20.18 0.69
C THR A 108 -7.81 21.41 0.38
N GLN A 109 -8.67 21.34 -0.61
CA GLN A 109 -9.51 22.46 -0.95
C GLN A 109 -10.47 22.72 0.19
N PRO A 110 -10.57 23.95 0.66
CA PRO A 110 -11.46 24.22 1.78
C PRO A 110 -12.86 23.84 1.40
N GLN A 111 -13.48 23.30 2.34
CA GLN A 111 -14.78 22.93 2.09
C GLN A 111 -15.64 24.08 2.19
N VAL A 112 -15.22 24.91 2.01
CA VAL A 112 -15.77 26.00 2.00
C VAL A 112 -16.88 26.22 1.48
N MET A 113 -17.12 26.10 1.37
CA MET A 113 -17.78 26.23 0.90
C MET A 113 -18.55 25.94 1.03
N GLN A 114 -18.82 25.91 1.46
CA GLN A 114 -19.52 25.62 1.65
C GLN A 114 -19.93 26.12 2.11
#